data_febfffb897f27b738bb9406ff3bb82fe
#
_entry.id   febfffb897f27b738bb9406ff3bb82fe
#
_cell.length_a   1.000
_cell.length_b   1.000
_cell.length_c   1.000
_cell.angle_alpha   90.00
_cell.angle_beta   90.00
_cell.angle_gamma   90.00
#
_symmetry.space_group_name_H-M   'P 1'
#
loop_
_entity.id
_entity.type
_entity.pdbx_description
1 polymer ?
#
loop_
_entity_poly.entity_id
_entity_poly.type
_entity_poly.pdbx_seq_one_letter_code
_entity_poly.pdbx_strand_id
1 'polypeptide(L)'
;MKIFFTGKNYSQGLKDVDPSSLAAAAESLGHQLVQSLEENPDLLICVDFQNSSAPLIKRANSLGIWTVLVINEPQVVIPEHSQERVLKNFDNVIRVGRPSGADSFPWPQTWLSISENRKRMKRAVLVNADKWSYVEGQHYWLRAAASSELDIVDVFGVGWDRTVRIRLAHRIYELWRTLRSRVRPSFRGMSKILATPRAYMGSVSDKNEAMSRYKVALIIENSSEFLTEKLFDAWFAGCIPVYVGPLVESFGIPNNLVVQIREPSLLGVEKGIETALSRDADEFLAELRKFLNSNAARKWKSQEALQRIIYAALQK
;
A
#
# COMPACT_ATOMS: atom_id res chain seq x y z
N MET A 1 29.18 -1.91 4.66
CA MET A 1 28.94 -2.62 3.38
C MET A 1 28.56 -1.63 2.32
N LYS A 2 28.88 -1.94 1.06
CA LYS A 2 28.40 -1.19 -0.11
C LYS A 2 27.07 -1.74 -0.59
N ILE A 3 26.04 -0.91 -0.71
CA ILE A 3 24.69 -1.33 -1.10
C ILE A 3 24.28 -0.61 -2.38
N PHE A 4 23.81 -1.40 -3.36
CA PHE A 4 23.25 -0.89 -4.60
C PHE A 4 21.73 -1.12 -4.62
N PHE A 5 20.96 -0.06 -4.87
CA PHE A 5 19.51 -0.12 -4.97
C PHE A 5 19.04 -0.08 -6.42
N THR A 6 18.01 -0.87 -6.74
CA THR A 6 17.32 -0.89 -8.04
C THR A 6 15.83 -1.19 -7.85
N GLY A 7 15.07 -1.23 -8.93
CA GLY A 7 13.65 -1.55 -8.92
C GLY A 7 12.77 -0.37 -9.31
N LYS A 8 11.44 -0.54 -9.19
CA LYS A 8 10.46 0.44 -9.66
C LYS A 8 10.61 1.80 -8.99
N ASN A 9 10.86 1.82 -7.69
CA ASN A 9 10.91 3.05 -6.91
C ASN A 9 12.33 3.64 -6.80
N TYR A 10 13.35 2.93 -7.32
CA TYR A 10 14.75 3.33 -7.25
C TYR A 10 15.43 3.45 -8.63
N SER A 11 14.67 3.29 -9.72
CA SER A 11 15.21 3.33 -11.09
C SER A 11 15.74 4.69 -11.54
N GLN A 12 15.45 5.76 -10.80
CA GLN A 12 15.90 7.12 -11.13
C GLN A 12 17.07 7.62 -10.28
N GLY A 13 17.67 6.71 -9.52
CA GLY A 13 18.91 7.00 -8.79
C GLY A 13 18.69 7.56 -7.39
N LEU A 14 19.76 7.44 -6.62
CA LEU A 14 19.88 7.90 -5.24
C LEU A 14 19.99 9.44 -5.10
N LYS A 15 19.65 10.19 -6.15
CA LYS A 15 19.84 11.64 -6.19
C LYS A 15 18.95 12.40 -5.22
N ASP A 16 17.77 11.83 -4.92
CA ASP A 16 16.79 12.40 -3.99
C ASP A 16 16.43 11.34 -2.95
N VAL A 17 17.37 11.03 -2.06
CA VAL A 17 17.13 10.11 -0.95
C VAL A 17 16.19 10.78 0.03
N ASP A 18 14.91 10.47 -0.06
CA ASP A 18 13.93 10.82 0.95
C ASP A 18 14.34 10.17 2.29
N PRO A 19 14.40 10.93 3.42
CA PRO A 19 14.70 10.38 4.74
C PRO A 19 13.80 9.21 5.16
N SER A 20 12.65 9.05 4.52
CA SER A 20 11.72 7.91 4.69
C SER A 20 12.05 6.71 3.79
N SER A 21 13.14 6.73 3.01
CA SER A 21 13.50 5.69 2.07
C SER A 21 14.41 4.61 2.68
N LEU A 22 14.41 3.41 2.06
CA LEU A 22 15.35 2.35 2.43
C LEU A 22 16.81 2.77 2.24
N ALA A 23 17.10 3.58 1.23
CA ALA A 23 18.43 4.11 1.00
C ALA A 23 18.90 4.98 2.17
N ALA A 24 18.07 5.94 2.63
CA ALA A 24 18.39 6.77 3.79
C ALA A 24 18.54 5.93 5.07
N ALA A 25 17.72 4.88 5.24
CA ALA A 25 17.86 3.98 6.38
C ALA A 25 19.21 3.23 6.34
N ALA A 26 19.65 2.78 5.17
CA ALA A 26 20.95 2.13 5.00
C ALA A 26 22.12 3.07 5.35
N GLU A 27 22.08 4.32 4.88
CA GLU A 27 23.10 5.33 5.21
C GLU A 27 23.12 5.64 6.72
N SER A 28 21.96 5.75 7.37
CA SER A 28 21.86 5.99 8.81
C SER A 28 22.46 4.85 9.65
N LEU A 29 22.56 3.65 9.08
CA LEU A 29 23.21 2.49 9.67
C LEU A 29 24.71 2.38 9.31
N GLY A 30 25.28 3.39 8.67
CA GLY A 30 26.69 3.46 8.29
C GLY A 30 27.05 2.65 7.05
N HIS A 31 26.09 2.29 6.21
CA HIS A 31 26.36 1.62 4.93
C HIS A 31 26.60 2.65 3.82
N GLN A 32 27.49 2.28 2.89
CA GLN A 32 27.81 3.11 1.73
C GLN A 32 26.85 2.78 0.58
N LEU A 33 26.19 3.79 0.02
CA LEU A 33 25.41 3.63 -1.20
C LEU A 33 26.31 3.76 -2.42
N VAL A 34 26.11 2.88 -3.40
CA VAL A 34 26.81 2.90 -4.68
C VAL A 34 25.82 2.99 -5.83
N GLN A 35 26.29 3.49 -7.00
CA GLN A 35 25.43 3.86 -8.13
C GLN A 35 25.41 2.77 -9.22
N SER A 36 26.34 1.81 -9.16
CA SER A 36 26.49 0.80 -10.19
C SER A 36 27.14 -0.49 -9.67
N LEU A 37 27.06 -1.58 -10.44
CA LEU A 37 27.73 -2.84 -10.14
C LEU A 37 29.27 -2.75 -10.29
N GLU A 38 29.77 -1.80 -11.06
CA GLU A 38 31.20 -1.55 -11.27
C GLU A 38 31.90 -1.06 -10.00
N GLU A 39 31.14 -0.53 -9.04
CA GLU A 39 31.66 -0.12 -7.73
C GLU A 39 31.77 -1.27 -6.73
N ASN A 40 31.53 -2.51 -7.19
CA ASN A 40 31.59 -3.75 -6.42
C ASN A 40 30.75 -3.68 -5.13
N PRO A 41 29.40 -3.61 -5.24
CA PRO A 41 28.53 -3.69 -4.08
C PRO A 41 28.59 -5.07 -3.42
N ASP A 42 28.46 -5.09 -2.10
CA ASP A 42 28.31 -6.32 -1.33
C ASP A 42 26.89 -6.88 -1.40
N LEU A 43 25.91 -5.97 -1.63
CA LEU A 43 24.48 -6.27 -1.62
C LEU A 43 23.77 -5.44 -2.71
N LEU A 44 22.88 -6.12 -3.44
CA LEU A 44 21.89 -5.48 -4.33
C LEU A 44 20.51 -5.62 -3.73
N ILE A 45 19.83 -4.51 -3.46
CA ILE A 45 18.42 -4.48 -3.03
C ILE A 45 17.55 -4.02 -4.20
N CYS A 46 16.65 -4.90 -4.65
CA CYS A 46 15.63 -4.56 -5.65
C CYS A 46 14.31 -4.27 -4.93
N VAL A 47 13.82 -3.04 -5.02
CA VAL A 47 12.52 -2.67 -4.44
C VAL A 47 11.48 -2.71 -5.54
N ASP A 48 10.48 -3.57 -5.37
CA ASP A 48 9.41 -3.80 -6.36
C ASP A 48 9.97 -4.11 -7.76
N PHE A 49 10.19 -5.40 -8.00
CA PHE A 49 10.74 -5.91 -9.26
C PHE A 49 10.01 -5.35 -10.48
N GLN A 50 10.79 -5.01 -11.50
CA GLN A 50 10.31 -4.73 -12.85
C GLN A 50 11.18 -5.46 -13.89
N ASN A 51 10.60 -5.80 -15.04
CA ASN A 51 11.30 -6.58 -16.06
C ASN A 51 12.60 -5.90 -16.57
N SER A 52 12.68 -4.57 -16.53
CA SER A 52 13.88 -3.80 -16.86
C SER A 52 15.04 -4.03 -15.88
N SER A 53 14.76 -4.46 -14.64
CA SER A 53 15.80 -4.79 -13.64
C SER A 53 16.39 -6.18 -13.82
N ALA A 54 15.74 -7.07 -14.61
CA ALA A 54 16.17 -8.47 -14.76
C ALA A 54 17.61 -8.64 -15.27
N PRO A 55 18.10 -7.90 -16.29
CA PRO A 55 19.48 -8.03 -16.74
C PRO A 55 20.50 -7.65 -15.65
N LEU A 56 20.19 -6.63 -14.86
CA LEU A 56 21.03 -6.15 -13.77
C LEU A 56 21.12 -7.20 -12.64
N ILE A 57 20.00 -7.80 -12.25
CA ILE A 57 19.95 -8.85 -11.23
C ILE A 57 20.73 -10.06 -11.69
N LYS A 58 20.56 -10.50 -12.96
CA LYS A 58 21.31 -11.61 -13.53
C LYS A 58 22.83 -11.35 -13.51
N ARG A 59 23.25 -10.12 -13.81
CA ARG A 59 24.66 -9.72 -13.74
C ARG A 59 25.19 -9.74 -12.31
N ALA A 60 24.42 -9.20 -11.34
CA ALA A 60 24.78 -9.23 -9.93
C ALA A 60 25.01 -10.68 -9.45
N ASN A 61 24.07 -11.59 -9.78
CA ASN A 61 24.20 -13.00 -9.44
C ASN A 61 25.46 -13.64 -10.06
N SER A 62 25.81 -13.30 -11.32
CA SER A 62 27.02 -13.79 -11.97
C SER A 62 28.32 -13.28 -11.34
N LEU A 63 28.25 -12.18 -10.62
CA LEU A 63 29.37 -11.58 -9.85
C LEU A 63 29.39 -12.06 -8.39
N GLY A 64 28.47 -12.92 -7.97
CA GLY A 64 28.36 -13.40 -6.59
C GLY A 64 27.88 -12.33 -5.59
N ILE A 65 27.27 -11.26 -6.08
CA ILE A 65 26.69 -10.21 -5.24
C ILE A 65 25.41 -10.73 -4.62
N TRP A 66 25.26 -10.59 -3.30
CA TRP A 66 24.05 -10.95 -2.58
C TRP A 66 22.85 -10.13 -3.06
N THR A 67 21.74 -10.77 -3.40
CA THR A 67 20.59 -10.11 -4.01
C THR A 67 19.33 -10.27 -3.15
N VAL A 68 18.66 -9.17 -2.86
CA VAL A 68 17.43 -9.14 -2.04
C VAL A 68 16.31 -8.45 -2.80
N LEU A 69 15.13 -9.08 -2.83
CA LEU A 69 13.91 -8.47 -3.32
C LEU A 69 13.07 -7.96 -2.14
N VAL A 70 12.81 -6.66 -2.10
CA VAL A 70 11.86 -6.05 -1.17
C VAL A 70 10.55 -5.80 -1.91
N ILE A 71 9.49 -6.49 -1.51
CA ILE A 71 8.14 -6.39 -2.10
C ILE A 71 7.29 -5.45 -1.25
N ASN A 72 7.04 -4.25 -1.77
CA ASN A 72 6.10 -3.28 -1.20
C ASN A 72 4.71 -3.40 -1.83
N GLU A 73 4.65 -3.64 -3.15
CA GLU A 73 3.39 -3.72 -3.87
C GLU A 73 2.89 -5.16 -4.00
N PRO A 74 1.60 -5.43 -3.72
CA PRO A 74 1.03 -6.77 -3.87
C PRO A 74 1.00 -7.22 -5.33
N GLN A 75 0.83 -8.53 -5.55
CA GLN A 75 0.72 -9.13 -6.89
C GLN A 75 -0.40 -8.53 -7.75
N VAL A 76 -1.45 -8.01 -7.14
CA VAL A 76 -2.53 -7.33 -7.88
C VAL A 76 -2.07 -6.02 -8.52
N VAL A 77 -0.95 -5.46 -8.08
CA VAL A 77 -0.29 -4.27 -8.64
C VAL A 77 0.90 -4.65 -9.51
N ILE A 78 1.72 -5.61 -9.06
CA ILE A 78 2.88 -6.13 -9.80
C ILE A 78 2.76 -7.65 -9.86
N PRO A 79 2.15 -8.19 -10.94
CA PRO A 79 1.88 -9.63 -11.07
C PRO A 79 3.13 -10.52 -10.98
N GLU A 80 4.29 -9.98 -11.33
CA GLU A 80 5.57 -10.66 -11.27
C GLU A 80 5.99 -11.07 -9.85
N HIS A 81 5.49 -10.39 -8.81
CA HIS A 81 5.83 -10.67 -7.40
C HIS A 81 5.33 -12.02 -6.87
N SER A 82 4.43 -12.69 -7.59
CA SER A 82 3.98 -14.05 -7.26
C SER A 82 4.69 -15.15 -8.04
N GLN A 83 5.57 -14.79 -8.99
CA GLN A 83 6.14 -15.74 -9.92
C GLN A 83 7.45 -16.33 -9.39
N GLU A 84 7.47 -17.64 -9.19
CA GLU A 84 8.66 -18.37 -8.75
C GLU A 84 9.88 -18.10 -9.63
N ARG A 85 9.68 -17.99 -10.96
CA ARG A 85 10.75 -17.66 -11.92
C ARG A 85 11.40 -16.29 -11.65
N VAL A 86 10.71 -15.37 -10.97
CA VAL A 86 11.25 -14.07 -10.55
C VAL A 86 11.90 -14.21 -9.18
N LEU A 87 11.18 -14.81 -8.23
CA LEU A 87 11.62 -14.93 -6.84
C LEU A 87 12.94 -15.70 -6.71
N LYS A 88 13.10 -16.79 -7.49
CA LYS A 88 14.31 -17.61 -7.48
C LYS A 88 15.60 -16.92 -7.98
N ASN A 89 15.51 -15.72 -8.54
CA ASN A 89 16.68 -14.93 -8.91
C ASN A 89 17.23 -14.09 -7.76
N PHE A 90 16.62 -14.16 -6.59
CA PHE A 90 17.04 -13.44 -5.41
C PHE A 90 17.41 -14.42 -4.30
N ASP A 91 18.47 -14.11 -3.57
CA ASP A 91 18.93 -14.92 -2.43
C ASP A 91 17.98 -14.80 -1.25
N ASN A 92 17.32 -13.63 -1.10
CA ASN A 92 16.30 -13.39 -0.06
C ASN A 92 15.13 -12.55 -0.60
N VAL A 93 13.92 -12.77 -0.05
CA VAL A 93 12.69 -12.04 -0.42
C VAL A 93 12.01 -11.53 0.84
N ILE A 94 11.95 -10.22 0.98
CA ILE A 94 11.31 -9.51 2.09
C ILE A 94 9.96 -8.96 1.64
N ARG A 95 8.90 -9.19 2.43
CA ARG A 95 7.54 -8.72 2.13
C ARG A 95 7.11 -7.70 3.15
N VAL A 96 6.80 -6.49 2.68
CA VAL A 96 6.37 -5.35 3.51
C VAL A 96 4.84 -5.26 3.51
N GLY A 97 4.23 -5.07 4.68
CA GLY A 97 2.77 -4.92 4.82
C GLY A 97 1.99 -6.24 4.87
N ARG A 98 2.65 -7.39 4.96
CA ARG A 98 1.98 -8.69 5.16
C ARG A 98 1.81 -9.03 6.64
N PRO A 99 0.80 -9.86 7.00
CA PRO A 99 0.68 -10.42 8.35
C PRO A 99 1.94 -11.17 8.77
N SER A 100 2.16 -11.26 10.07
CA SER A 100 3.36 -11.81 10.69
C SER A 100 3.79 -13.18 10.13
N GLY A 101 5.04 -13.26 9.70
CA GLY A 101 5.80 -14.42 9.26
C GLY A 101 7.28 -14.03 9.33
N ALA A 102 8.20 -14.98 9.19
CA ALA A 102 9.64 -14.73 9.33
C ALA A 102 10.15 -13.59 8.43
N ASP A 103 9.57 -13.47 7.23
CA ASP A 103 9.97 -12.50 6.20
C ASP A 103 8.96 -11.35 6.02
N SER A 104 8.17 -11.05 7.05
CA SER A 104 7.10 -10.04 6.97
C SER A 104 7.41 -8.85 7.85
N PHE A 105 7.31 -7.65 7.28
CA PHE A 105 7.61 -6.40 7.94
C PHE A 105 6.41 -5.45 7.88
N PRO A 106 6.20 -4.63 8.93
CA PRO A 106 5.20 -3.57 8.88
C PRO A 106 5.50 -2.59 7.75
N TRP A 107 4.44 -2.08 7.11
CA TRP A 107 4.58 -0.98 6.15
C TRP A 107 5.08 0.27 6.88
N PRO A 108 6.20 0.88 6.47
CA PRO A 108 6.73 2.08 7.12
C PRO A 108 5.74 3.24 7.08
N GLN A 109 5.50 3.88 8.23
CA GLN A 109 4.55 4.98 8.36
C GLN A 109 5.23 6.29 8.72
N THR A 110 4.95 7.35 7.96
CA THR A 110 5.24 8.71 8.39
C THR A 110 4.34 9.05 9.57
N TRP A 111 4.95 9.40 10.71
CA TRP A 111 4.20 9.63 11.95
C TRP A 111 3.69 11.07 12.01
N LEU A 112 2.38 11.22 11.97
CA LEU A 112 1.70 12.51 12.03
C LEU A 112 0.93 12.67 13.33
N SER A 113 0.59 13.91 13.66
CA SER A 113 -0.38 14.19 14.71
C SER A 113 -1.80 13.90 14.24
N ILE A 114 -2.65 13.39 15.14
CA ILE A 114 -4.08 13.19 14.82
C ILE A 114 -4.73 14.56 14.64
N SER A 115 -5.50 14.71 13.57
CA SER A 115 -6.27 15.92 13.30
C SER A 115 -7.27 16.21 14.42
N GLU A 116 -7.25 17.44 14.94
CA GLU A 116 -8.16 17.91 16.00
C GLU A 116 -9.48 18.45 15.47
N ASN A 117 -9.76 18.34 14.17
CA ASN A 117 -11.01 18.82 13.60
C ASN A 117 -12.21 18.10 14.22
N ARG A 118 -13.04 18.82 14.97
CA ARG A 118 -14.25 18.29 15.64
C ARG A 118 -15.51 18.42 14.79
N LYS A 119 -15.49 19.29 13.78
CA LYS A 119 -16.63 19.48 12.87
C LYS A 119 -16.53 18.56 11.67
N ARG A 120 -16.94 17.30 11.85
CA ARG A 120 -16.85 16.27 10.82
C ARG A 120 -18.21 15.98 10.22
N MET A 121 -18.26 15.84 8.90
CA MET A 121 -19.45 15.41 8.18
C MET A 121 -19.78 13.97 8.57
N LYS A 122 -21.07 13.68 8.79
CA LYS A 122 -21.58 12.31 9.01
C LYS A 122 -21.69 11.55 7.67
N ARG A 123 -20.57 11.45 6.97
CA ARG A 123 -20.40 10.78 5.68
C ARG A 123 -19.09 9.98 5.69
N ALA A 124 -18.93 9.12 4.72
CA ALA A 124 -17.67 8.41 4.47
C ALA A 124 -16.87 9.06 3.34
N VAL A 125 -15.55 9.07 3.46
CA VAL A 125 -14.65 9.50 2.40
C VAL A 125 -13.84 8.32 1.87
N LEU A 126 -13.73 8.21 0.56
CA LEU A 126 -12.85 7.28 -0.16
C LEU A 126 -11.80 8.08 -0.92
N VAL A 127 -10.54 7.96 -0.54
CA VAL A 127 -9.42 8.63 -1.23
C VAL A 127 -8.63 7.59 -2.02
N ASN A 128 -8.94 7.44 -3.31
CA ASN A 128 -8.31 6.44 -4.18
C ASN A 128 -8.31 6.91 -5.64
N ALA A 129 -7.25 6.55 -6.38
CA ALA A 129 -7.22 6.72 -7.82
C ALA A 129 -8.13 5.70 -8.54
N ASP A 130 -8.65 6.08 -9.71
CA ASP A 130 -9.36 5.16 -10.63
C ASP A 130 -8.37 4.18 -11.26
N LYS A 131 -8.11 3.09 -10.55
CA LYS A 131 -7.25 1.98 -10.98
C LYS A 131 -8.07 0.70 -11.16
N TRP A 132 -7.51 -0.24 -11.91
CA TRP A 132 -8.06 -1.58 -12.08
C TRP A 132 -6.95 -2.61 -12.14
N SER A 133 -7.27 -3.85 -11.81
CA SER A 133 -6.39 -4.99 -12.01
C SER A 133 -7.22 -6.20 -12.43
N TYR A 134 -6.63 -7.07 -13.26
CA TYR A 134 -7.22 -8.37 -13.63
C TYR A 134 -6.58 -9.52 -12.86
N VAL A 135 -5.79 -9.24 -11.84
CA VAL A 135 -5.23 -10.28 -10.97
C VAL A 135 -6.26 -10.67 -9.92
N GLU A 136 -6.39 -11.97 -9.65
CA GLU A 136 -7.32 -12.47 -8.64
C GLU A 136 -6.99 -11.92 -7.25
N GLY A 137 -8.04 -11.73 -6.42
CA GLY A 137 -7.91 -11.14 -5.08
C GLY A 137 -7.88 -9.62 -5.06
N GLN A 138 -7.96 -8.95 -6.22
CA GLN A 138 -8.01 -7.49 -6.29
C GLN A 138 -9.33 -6.94 -5.71
N HIS A 139 -9.27 -5.78 -5.06
CA HIS A 139 -10.44 -5.10 -4.50
C HIS A 139 -10.82 -3.81 -5.25
N TYR A 140 -10.24 -3.53 -6.42
CA TYR A 140 -10.57 -2.34 -7.21
C TYR A 140 -12.04 -2.30 -7.64
N TRP A 141 -12.63 -3.49 -7.89
CA TRP A 141 -14.07 -3.60 -8.20
C TRP A 141 -14.94 -3.09 -7.06
N LEU A 142 -14.54 -3.33 -5.80
CA LEU A 142 -15.31 -2.89 -4.63
C LEU A 142 -15.20 -1.38 -4.42
N ARG A 143 -14.02 -0.78 -4.72
CA ARG A 143 -13.88 0.68 -4.75
C ARG A 143 -14.81 1.31 -5.78
N ALA A 144 -14.84 0.75 -6.99
CA ALA A 144 -15.70 1.20 -8.06
C ALA A 144 -17.20 1.03 -7.71
N ALA A 145 -17.58 -0.09 -7.09
CA ALA A 145 -18.94 -0.32 -6.63
C ALA A 145 -19.34 0.67 -5.51
N ALA A 146 -18.52 0.79 -4.46
CA ALA A 146 -18.80 1.70 -3.35
C ALA A 146 -18.91 3.16 -3.81
N SER A 147 -18.03 3.59 -4.72
CA SER A 147 -18.06 4.96 -5.27
C SER A 147 -19.29 5.25 -6.13
N SER A 148 -19.82 4.26 -6.86
CA SER A 148 -20.90 4.45 -7.81
C SER A 148 -22.29 4.10 -7.27
N GLU A 149 -22.39 3.37 -6.16
CA GLU A 149 -23.67 2.88 -5.63
C GLU A 149 -24.03 3.47 -4.27
N LEU A 150 -23.05 3.89 -3.45
CA LEU A 150 -23.29 4.42 -2.11
C LEU A 150 -23.31 5.96 -2.10
N ASP A 151 -24.48 6.55 -1.94
CA ASP A 151 -24.65 8.03 -1.89
C ASP A 151 -23.91 8.69 -0.71
N ILE A 152 -23.65 7.93 0.35
CA ILE A 152 -23.00 8.40 1.57
C ILE A 152 -21.46 8.50 1.42
N VAL A 153 -20.90 8.06 0.28
CA VAL A 153 -19.44 8.03 0.03
C VAL A 153 -19.03 9.17 -0.90
N ASP A 154 -18.24 10.10 -0.38
CA ASP A 154 -17.58 11.12 -1.19
C ASP A 154 -16.21 10.61 -1.64
N VAL A 155 -15.87 10.82 -2.92
CA VAL A 155 -14.70 10.22 -3.56
C VAL A 155 -13.71 11.29 -3.98
N PHE A 156 -12.48 11.15 -3.51
CA PHE A 156 -11.33 11.94 -3.97
C PHE A 156 -10.31 11.05 -4.69
N GLY A 157 -9.58 11.63 -5.62
CA GLY A 157 -8.45 10.97 -6.27
C GLY A 157 -8.40 11.19 -7.76
N VAL A 158 -7.28 10.80 -8.36
CA VAL A 158 -7.03 11.05 -9.79
C VAL A 158 -7.69 10.01 -10.68
N GLY A 159 -8.13 10.44 -11.86
CA GLY A 159 -8.56 9.57 -12.95
C GLY A 159 -10.04 9.28 -13.02
N TRP A 160 -10.82 9.62 -12.00
CA TRP A 160 -12.28 9.43 -11.99
C TRP A 160 -13.02 10.36 -12.98
N ASP A 161 -12.42 11.50 -13.28
CA ASP A 161 -12.89 12.53 -14.23
C ASP A 161 -12.47 12.26 -15.69
N ARG A 162 -11.66 11.23 -15.94
CA ARG A 162 -11.21 10.88 -17.27
C ARG A 162 -12.38 10.40 -18.15
N THR A 163 -12.29 10.71 -19.44
CA THR A 163 -13.28 10.21 -20.40
C THR A 163 -13.30 8.67 -20.45
N VAL A 164 -14.45 8.10 -20.78
CA VAL A 164 -14.65 6.65 -20.92
C VAL A 164 -13.59 6.04 -21.84
N ARG A 165 -13.23 6.73 -22.92
CA ARG A 165 -12.20 6.27 -23.88
C ARG A 165 -10.83 6.09 -23.22
N ILE A 166 -10.38 7.06 -22.41
CA ILE A 166 -9.10 6.99 -21.69
C ILE A 166 -9.13 5.89 -20.64
N ARG A 167 -10.22 5.80 -19.90
CA ARG A 167 -10.39 4.76 -18.87
C ARG A 167 -10.37 3.38 -19.50
N LEU A 168 -11.09 3.18 -20.60
CA LEU A 168 -11.09 1.91 -21.34
C LEU A 168 -9.71 1.54 -21.87
N ALA A 169 -8.96 2.49 -22.44
CA ALA A 169 -7.58 2.26 -22.88
C ALA A 169 -6.68 1.77 -21.72
N HIS A 170 -6.81 2.38 -20.53
CA HIS A 170 -6.11 1.92 -19.33
C HIS A 170 -6.52 0.49 -18.92
N ARG A 171 -7.81 0.13 -19.00
CA ARG A 171 -8.29 -1.22 -18.67
C ARG A 171 -7.74 -2.26 -19.64
N ILE A 172 -7.69 -1.94 -20.94
CA ILE A 172 -7.11 -2.82 -21.97
C ILE A 172 -5.61 -2.99 -21.72
N TYR A 173 -4.89 -1.91 -21.38
CA TYR A 173 -3.47 -1.98 -21.04
C TYR A 173 -3.23 -2.90 -19.82
N GLU A 174 -4.03 -2.77 -18.75
CA GLU A 174 -3.91 -3.62 -17.55
C GLU A 174 -4.20 -5.11 -17.87
N LEU A 175 -5.17 -5.40 -18.74
CA LEU A 175 -5.41 -6.75 -19.19
C LEU A 175 -4.22 -7.31 -19.98
N TRP A 176 -3.70 -6.54 -20.93
CA TRP A 176 -2.51 -6.91 -21.68
C TRP A 176 -1.30 -7.14 -20.75
N ARG A 177 -1.09 -6.28 -19.79
CA ARG A 177 -0.02 -6.42 -18.79
C ARG A 177 -0.16 -7.71 -17.98
N THR A 178 -1.37 -8.02 -17.54
CA THR A 178 -1.65 -9.27 -16.79
C THR A 178 -1.36 -10.50 -17.65
N LEU A 179 -1.81 -10.52 -18.91
CA LEU A 179 -1.54 -11.62 -19.84
C LEU A 179 -0.03 -11.76 -20.14
N ARG A 180 0.66 -10.65 -20.36
CA ARG A 180 2.11 -10.65 -20.60
C ARG A 180 2.89 -11.19 -19.40
N SER A 181 2.41 -10.95 -18.20
CA SER A 181 2.99 -11.50 -16.97
C SER A 181 2.67 -12.99 -16.78
N ARG A 182 1.93 -13.63 -17.71
CA ARG A 182 1.52 -15.04 -17.64
C ARG A 182 0.68 -15.39 -16.41
N VAL A 183 -0.01 -14.41 -15.84
CA VAL A 183 -0.99 -14.58 -14.79
C VAL A 183 -2.36 -14.75 -15.42
N ARG A 184 -3.14 -15.74 -14.95
CA ARG A 184 -4.51 -15.93 -15.42
C ARG A 184 -5.37 -14.74 -15.02
N PRO A 185 -6.03 -14.05 -15.97
CA PRO A 185 -6.85 -12.90 -15.64
C PRO A 185 -8.11 -13.31 -14.90
N SER A 186 -8.49 -12.53 -13.89
CA SER A 186 -9.77 -12.58 -13.20
C SER A 186 -10.66 -11.45 -13.68
N PHE A 187 -11.91 -11.76 -13.96
CA PHE A 187 -12.92 -10.80 -14.43
C PHE A 187 -13.92 -10.41 -13.33
N ARG A 188 -13.55 -10.61 -12.06
CA ARG A 188 -14.40 -10.25 -10.93
C ARG A 188 -14.71 -8.76 -10.97
N GLY A 189 -15.99 -8.42 -10.87
CA GLY A 189 -16.48 -7.04 -10.82
C GLY A 189 -16.47 -6.30 -12.16
N MET A 190 -16.37 -6.99 -13.30
CA MET A 190 -16.35 -6.38 -14.63
C MET A 190 -17.52 -5.42 -14.90
N SER A 191 -18.68 -5.65 -14.30
CA SER A 191 -19.82 -4.73 -14.39
C SER A 191 -19.53 -3.32 -13.84
N LYS A 192 -18.48 -3.16 -13.04
CA LYS A 192 -18.03 -1.90 -12.42
C LYS A 192 -16.79 -1.29 -13.08
N ILE A 193 -16.28 -1.89 -14.13
CA ILE A 193 -14.98 -1.52 -14.74
C ILE A 193 -14.92 -0.06 -15.21
N LEU A 194 -16.05 0.52 -15.57
CA LEU A 194 -16.20 1.93 -16.00
C LEU A 194 -17.16 2.71 -15.10
N ALA A 195 -17.48 2.19 -13.91
CA ALA A 195 -18.34 2.89 -12.96
C ALA A 195 -17.77 4.26 -12.60
N THR A 196 -18.63 5.27 -12.55
CA THR A 196 -18.28 6.65 -12.15
C THR A 196 -18.79 6.94 -10.76
N PRO A 197 -18.03 7.65 -9.92
CA PRO A 197 -18.49 8.04 -8.59
C PRO A 197 -19.75 8.90 -8.66
N ARG A 198 -20.68 8.68 -7.74
CA ARG A 198 -21.86 9.55 -7.55
C ARG A 198 -21.48 10.92 -7.02
N ALA A 199 -20.52 10.96 -6.10
CA ALA A 199 -20.04 12.18 -5.46
C ALA A 199 -18.52 12.29 -5.63
N TYR A 200 -18.06 12.71 -6.82
CA TYR A 200 -16.66 12.98 -7.08
C TYR A 200 -16.29 14.38 -6.65
N MET A 201 -15.33 14.49 -5.76
CA MET A 201 -14.89 15.74 -5.11
C MET A 201 -13.57 16.29 -5.69
N GLY A 202 -13.02 15.63 -6.72
CA GLY A 202 -11.76 16.04 -7.34
C GLY A 202 -10.52 15.31 -6.81
N SER A 203 -9.37 15.73 -7.30
CA SER A 203 -8.07 15.29 -6.77
C SER A 203 -7.66 16.15 -5.58
N VAL A 204 -6.86 15.60 -4.67
CA VAL A 204 -6.35 16.30 -3.50
C VAL A 204 -4.83 16.25 -3.45
N SER A 205 -4.19 17.32 -3.01
CA SER A 205 -2.76 17.39 -2.73
C SER A 205 -2.44 16.83 -1.34
N ASP A 206 -3.32 17.09 -0.36
CA ASP A 206 -3.21 16.59 1.01
C ASP A 206 -4.40 15.68 1.34
N LYS A 207 -4.14 14.38 1.43
CA LYS A 207 -5.13 13.37 1.78
C LYS A 207 -5.63 13.55 3.20
N ASN A 208 -4.73 13.91 4.13
CA ASN A 208 -5.05 14.01 5.54
C ASN A 208 -6.03 15.19 5.78
N GLU A 209 -5.75 16.34 5.16
CA GLU A 209 -6.65 17.49 5.21
C GLU A 209 -8.05 17.14 4.65
N ALA A 210 -8.10 16.50 3.47
CA ALA A 210 -9.37 16.13 2.86
C ALA A 210 -10.17 15.16 3.74
N MET A 211 -9.51 14.11 4.26
CA MET A 211 -10.14 13.09 5.10
C MET A 211 -10.59 13.66 6.44
N SER A 212 -9.85 14.61 7.03
CA SER A 212 -10.15 15.19 8.36
C SER A 212 -11.52 15.86 8.47
N ARG A 213 -12.15 16.16 7.34
CA ARG A 213 -13.50 16.74 7.25
C ARG A 213 -14.63 15.71 7.45
N TYR A 214 -14.28 14.40 7.49
CA TYR A 214 -15.24 13.29 7.54
C TYR A 214 -15.15 12.53 8.86
N LYS A 215 -16.28 11.97 9.31
CA LYS A 215 -16.31 11.10 10.48
C LYS A 215 -15.74 9.71 10.13
N VAL A 216 -15.99 9.24 8.92
CA VAL A 216 -15.63 7.89 8.48
C VAL A 216 -14.70 7.95 7.27
N ALA A 217 -13.65 7.12 7.27
CA ALA A 217 -12.84 6.85 6.10
C ALA A 217 -13.09 5.42 5.61
N LEU A 218 -13.49 5.27 4.35
CA LEU A 218 -13.61 3.97 3.71
C LEU A 218 -12.24 3.57 3.14
N ILE A 219 -11.60 2.62 3.77
CA ILE A 219 -10.29 2.12 3.40
C ILE A 219 -10.45 0.74 2.75
N ILE A 220 -10.20 0.67 1.47
CA ILE A 220 -10.20 -0.58 0.70
C ILE A 220 -8.78 -0.79 0.19
N GLU A 221 -8.07 -1.76 0.75
CA GLU A 221 -6.72 -2.12 0.28
C GLU A 221 -6.77 -2.68 -1.14
N ASN A 222 -5.61 -2.79 -1.80
CA ASN A 222 -5.54 -3.33 -3.15
C ASN A 222 -5.94 -4.82 -3.18
N SER A 223 -5.66 -5.54 -2.08
CA SER A 223 -6.01 -6.95 -1.85
C SER A 223 -6.09 -7.23 -0.36
N SER A 224 -6.51 -8.45 0.03
CA SER A 224 -6.50 -8.90 1.43
C SER A 224 -5.12 -9.32 1.94
N GLU A 225 -4.04 -9.14 1.18
CA GLU A 225 -2.72 -9.61 1.56
C GLU A 225 -1.85 -8.56 2.24
N PHE A 226 -2.07 -7.28 1.96
CA PHE A 226 -1.20 -6.18 2.36
C PHE A 226 -1.97 -5.10 3.12
N LEU A 227 -1.44 -4.71 4.26
CA LEU A 227 -1.82 -3.51 4.98
C LEU A 227 -0.82 -2.42 4.62
N THR A 228 -1.33 -1.29 4.15
CA THR A 228 -0.51 -0.18 3.65
C THR A 228 -0.69 1.09 4.49
N GLU A 229 -0.19 2.21 4.01
CA GLU A 229 -0.31 3.52 4.66
C GLU A 229 -1.76 3.98 4.87
N LYS A 230 -2.71 3.50 4.06
CA LYS A 230 -4.09 4.04 4.01
C LYS A 230 -4.84 3.98 5.34
N LEU A 231 -4.60 2.92 6.12
CA LEU A 231 -5.23 2.80 7.44
C LEU A 231 -4.71 3.88 8.39
N PHE A 232 -3.40 4.13 8.37
CA PHE A 232 -2.76 5.16 9.19
C PHE A 232 -3.14 6.56 8.72
N ASP A 233 -3.26 6.80 7.40
CA ASP A 233 -3.78 8.07 6.86
C ASP A 233 -5.16 8.40 7.45
N ALA A 234 -6.05 7.39 7.52
CA ALA A 234 -7.37 7.54 8.15
C ALA A 234 -7.29 7.89 9.63
N TRP A 235 -6.40 7.23 10.39
CA TRP A 235 -6.20 7.49 11.81
C TRP A 235 -5.62 8.88 12.08
N PHE A 236 -4.60 9.29 11.32
CA PHE A 236 -4.03 10.63 11.45
C PHE A 236 -5.02 11.73 11.05
N ALA A 237 -5.89 11.46 10.08
CA ALA A 237 -7.02 12.34 9.79
C ALA A 237 -8.08 12.33 10.90
N GLY A 238 -8.01 11.41 11.88
CA GLY A 238 -8.95 11.24 12.98
C GLY A 238 -10.29 10.64 12.54
N CYS A 239 -10.33 9.94 11.42
CA CYS A 239 -11.52 9.23 10.94
C CYS A 239 -11.64 7.84 11.58
N ILE A 240 -12.87 7.36 11.73
CA ILE A 240 -13.15 5.96 12.06
C ILE A 240 -13.04 5.15 10.77
N PRO A 241 -12.06 4.21 10.64
CA PRO A 241 -11.90 3.46 9.40
C PRO A 241 -12.96 2.35 9.26
N VAL A 242 -13.61 2.29 8.10
CA VAL A 242 -14.26 1.07 7.59
C VAL A 242 -13.23 0.40 6.69
N TYR A 243 -12.74 -0.77 7.10
CA TYR A 243 -11.52 -1.34 6.55
C TYR A 243 -11.78 -2.66 5.83
N VAL A 244 -11.39 -2.71 4.56
CA VAL A 244 -11.35 -3.90 3.71
C VAL A 244 -9.91 -4.20 3.35
N GLY A 245 -9.36 -5.24 3.91
CA GLY A 245 -7.95 -5.65 3.77
C GLY A 245 -7.65 -6.86 4.64
N PRO A 246 -6.38 -7.15 4.93
CA PRO A 246 -6.03 -8.22 5.85
C PRO A 246 -6.57 -7.94 7.26
N LEU A 247 -6.73 -8.99 8.07
CA LEU A 247 -7.20 -8.87 9.46
C LEU A 247 -6.20 -8.03 10.26
N VAL A 248 -6.66 -6.91 10.82
CA VAL A 248 -5.78 -5.98 11.54
C VAL A 248 -5.16 -6.60 12.79
N GLU A 249 -5.86 -7.54 13.43
CA GLU A 249 -5.37 -8.29 14.58
C GLU A 249 -4.11 -9.11 14.28
N SER A 250 -3.93 -9.58 13.05
CA SER A 250 -2.72 -10.29 12.63
C SER A 250 -1.46 -9.41 12.61
N PHE A 251 -1.64 -8.10 12.71
CA PHE A 251 -0.58 -7.11 12.81
C PHE A 251 -0.39 -6.57 14.25
N GLY A 252 -1.18 -7.09 15.21
CA GLY A 252 -1.20 -6.60 16.59
C GLY A 252 -1.91 -5.25 16.74
N ILE A 253 -2.81 -4.93 15.83
CA ILE A 253 -3.67 -3.75 15.88
C ILE A 253 -4.97 -4.13 16.58
N PRO A 254 -5.42 -3.37 17.60
CA PRO A 254 -6.69 -3.63 18.28
C PRO A 254 -7.90 -3.51 17.36
N ASN A 255 -8.83 -4.48 17.43
CA ASN A 255 -10.02 -4.53 16.57
C ASN A 255 -10.99 -3.36 16.76
N ASN A 256 -11.00 -2.75 17.95
CA ASN A 256 -11.84 -1.57 18.22
C ASN A 256 -11.40 -0.31 17.47
N LEU A 257 -10.20 -0.30 16.87
CA LEU A 257 -9.68 0.84 16.08
C LEU A 257 -10.12 0.83 14.62
N VAL A 258 -10.88 -0.18 14.20
CA VAL A 258 -11.44 -0.26 12.84
C VAL A 258 -12.85 -0.86 12.88
N VAL A 259 -13.61 -0.66 11.80
CA VAL A 259 -14.76 -1.50 11.45
C VAL A 259 -14.30 -2.44 10.36
N GLN A 260 -13.82 -3.62 10.74
CA GLN A 260 -13.25 -4.62 9.82
C GLN A 260 -14.33 -5.29 8.99
N ILE A 261 -14.21 -5.23 7.67
CA ILE A 261 -15.03 -6.01 6.73
C ILE A 261 -14.25 -7.27 6.36
N ARG A 262 -14.65 -8.42 6.93
CA ARG A 262 -13.94 -9.69 6.73
C ARG A 262 -14.15 -10.26 5.33
N GLU A 263 -15.38 -10.16 4.81
CA GLU A 263 -15.71 -10.58 3.45
C GLU A 263 -15.96 -9.36 2.55
N PRO A 264 -15.10 -9.10 1.56
CA PRO A 264 -15.25 -7.97 0.66
C PRO A 264 -16.58 -8.02 -0.11
N SER A 265 -17.53 -7.17 0.30
CA SER A 265 -18.84 -7.02 -0.33
C SER A 265 -19.38 -5.61 -0.17
N LEU A 266 -20.21 -5.16 -1.12
CA LEU A 266 -20.80 -3.83 -1.06
C LEU A 266 -21.73 -3.67 0.14
N LEU A 267 -22.56 -4.67 0.41
CA LEU A 267 -23.45 -4.69 1.59
C LEU A 267 -22.64 -4.64 2.90
N GLY A 268 -21.50 -5.35 2.96
CA GLY A 268 -20.61 -5.29 4.12
C GLY A 268 -20.05 -3.89 4.33
N VAL A 269 -19.64 -3.20 3.25
CA VAL A 269 -19.16 -1.82 3.29
C VAL A 269 -20.25 -0.86 3.77
N GLU A 270 -21.47 -0.96 3.25
CA GLU A 270 -22.61 -0.14 3.64
C GLU A 270 -22.91 -0.27 5.14
N LYS A 271 -23.09 -1.49 5.63
CA LYS A 271 -23.30 -1.78 7.07
C LYS A 271 -22.12 -1.33 7.93
N GLY A 272 -20.90 -1.47 7.42
CA GLY A 272 -19.69 -0.98 8.09
C GLY A 272 -19.69 0.53 8.25
N ILE A 273 -20.11 1.28 7.23
CA ILE A 273 -20.24 2.74 7.30
C ILE A 273 -21.32 3.14 8.34
N GLU A 274 -22.48 2.49 8.36
CA GLU A 274 -23.53 2.73 9.35
C GLU A 274 -22.99 2.47 10.78
N THR A 275 -22.29 1.35 10.97
CA THR A 275 -21.66 1.02 12.25
C THR A 275 -20.62 2.07 12.67
N ALA A 276 -19.76 2.53 11.75
CA ALA A 276 -18.76 3.55 12.04
C ALA A 276 -19.40 4.91 12.36
N LEU A 277 -20.49 5.27 11.67
CA LEU A 277 -21.22 6.50 11.93
C LEU A 277 -21.92 6.51 13.29
N SER A 278 -22.31 5.34 13.82
CA SER A 278 -22.95 5.23 15.15
C SER A 278 -21.96 5.28 16.31
N ARG A 279 -20.65 4.99 16.08
CA ARG A 279 -19.63 5.01 17.13
C ARG A 279 -19.42 6.41 17.70
N ASP A 280 -19.09 6.49 18.99
CA ASP A 280 -18.60 7.71 19.60
C ASP A 280 -17.21 8.08 19.07
N ALA A 281 -17.06 9.32 18.60
CA ALA A 281 -15.80 9.76 17.99
C ALA A 281 -14.74 10.11 19.04
N ASP A 282 -15.13 10.64 20.19
CA ASP A 282 -14.19 11.02 21.24
C ASP A 282 -13.62 9.78 21.94
N GLU A 283 -14.47 8.77 22.19
CA GLU A 283 -14.03 7.46 22.70
C GLU A 283 -13.06 6.79 21.71
N PHE A 284 -13.41 6.75 20.41
CA PHE A 284 -12.52 6.22 19.38
C PHE A 284 -11.16 6.92 19.35
N LEU A 285 -11.14 8.25 19.40
CA LEU A 285 -9.90 9.05 19.39
C LEU A 285 -9.06 8.83 20.65
N ALA A 286 -9.69 8.61 21.79
CA ALA A 286 -8.98 8.29 23.03
C ALA A 286 -8.24 6.94 22.93
N GLU A 287 -8.93 5.90 22.45
CA GLU A 287 -8.34 4.58 22.23
C GLU A 287 -7.26 4.60 21.15
N LEU A 288 -7.47 5.35 20.07
CA LEU A 288 -6.48 5.53 19.01
C LEU A 288 -5.19 6.18 19.55
N ARG A 289 -5.30 7.26 20.33
CA ARG A 289 -4.14 7.92 20.96
C ARG A 289 -3.38 6.95 21.88
N LYS A 290 -4.09 6.16 22.67
CA LYS A 290 -3.50 5.13 23.53
C LYS A 290 -2.70 4.11 22.72
N PHE A 291 -3.25 3.60 21.61
CA PHE A 291 -2.54 2.67 20.75
C PHE A 291 -1.32 3.30 20.09
N LEU A 292 -1.46 4.49 19.45
CA LEU A 292 -0.37 5.15 18.74
C LEU A 292 0.82 5.54 19.67
N ASN A 293 0.56 5.73 20.97
CA ASN A 293 1.60 5.98 21.99
C ASN A 293 2.16 4.68 22.61
N SER A 294 1.64 3.52 22.25
CA SER A 294 2.09 2.24 22.78
C SER A 294 3.37 1.73 22.11
N ASN A 295 4.09 0.83 22.78
CA ASN A 295 5.23 0.13 22.20
C ASN A 295 4.82 -0.75 21.00
N ALA A 296 3.56 -1.24 20.97
CA ALA A 296 3.05 -2.03 19.86
C ALA A 296 2.98 -1.25 18.54
N ALA A 297 2.75 0.07 18.61
CA ALA A 297 2.71 0.94 17.45
C ALA A 297 4.09 1.39 16.94
N ARG A 298 5.14 1.34 17.76
CA ARG A 298 6.49 1.82 17.39
C ARG A 298 7.06 1.15 16.16
N LYS A 299 6.80 -0.16 15.99
CA LYS A 299 7.28 -0.93 14.84
C LYS A 299 6.83 -0.39 13.46
N TRP A 300 5.79 0.47 13.44
CA TRP A 300 5.25 1.08 12.24
C TRP A 300 5.92 2.41 11.88
N LYS A 301 6.67 3.01 12.81
CA LYS A 301 7.37 4.26 12.53
C LYS A 301 8.40 4.05 11.43
N SER A 302 8.41 4.96 10.45
CA SER A 302 9.18 4.84 9.21
C SER A 302 10.64 4.44 9.48
N GLN A 303 11.33 5.19 10.33
CA GLN A 303 12.75 4.92 10.62
C GLN A 303 12.99 3.52 11.20
N GLU A 304 12.21 3.11 12.22
CA GLU A 304 12.38 1.79 12.84
C GLU A 304 12.03 0.65 11.86
N ALA A 305 10.95 0.81 11.10
CA ALA A 305 10.50 -0.19 10.12
C ALA A 305 11.53 -0.37 9.00
N LEU A 306 12.04 0.73 8.44
CA LEU A 306 13.02 0.71 7.35
C LEU A 306 14.36 0.12 7.79
N GLN A 307 14.85 0.48 8.98
CA GLN A 307 16.08 -0.10 9.53
C GLN A 307 15.96 -1.62 9.71
N ARG A 308 14.81 -2.12 10.19
CA ARG A 308 14.56 -3.57 10.32
C ARG A 308 14.60 -4.28 8.97
N ILE A 309 14.04 -3.66 7.91
CA ILE A 309 14.10 -4.22 6.55
C ILE A 309 15.55 -4.30 6.07
N ILE A 310 16.36 -3.26 6.30
CA ILE A 310 17.79 -3.28 5.96
C ILE A 310 18.52 -4.36 6.75
N TYR A 311 18.31 -4.48 8.05
CA TYR A 311 18.93 -5.55 8.86
C TYR A 311 18.58 -6.94 8.32
N ALA A 312 17.31 -7.17 7.95
CA ALA A 312 16.90 -8.44 7.37
C ALA A 312 17.53 -8.71 5.99
N ALA A 313 17.72 -7.65 5.18
CA ALA A 313 18.38 -7.76 3.89
C ALA A 313 19.90 -8.09 4.00
N LEU A 314 20.51 -7.76 5.14
CA LEU A 314 21.92 -8.04 5.42
C LEU A 314 22.17 -9.44 5.99
N GLN A 315 21.14 -10.14 6.41
CA GLN A 315 21.27 -11.52 6.93
C GLN A 315 21.34 -12.49 5.76
N LYS A 316 22.54 -13.08 5.57
CA LYS A 316 22.84 -14.13 4.58
C LYS A 316 22.35 -15.49 5.04
#